data_841ead4b0235266aceaf5f73b8135699
#
_entry.id   841ead4b0235266aceaf5f73b8135699
#
_cell.length_a   1.000
_cell.length_b   1.000
_cell.length_c   1.000
_cell.angle_alpha   90.00
_cell.angle_beta   90.00
_cell.angle_gamma   90.00
#
_symmetry.space_group_name_H-M   'P 1'
#
loop_
_entity.id
_entity.type
_entity.pdbx_description
1 polymer ?
#
loop_
_entity_poly.entity_id
_entity_poly.type
_entity_poly.pdbx_seq_one_letter_code
_entity_poly.pdbx_strand_id
1 'polypeptide(L)'
;MKLRRFARWLPPPLVALAILGAAAAASAQDAKTLNLRSLAATCANCHGTAGRPVANPAVPGLAGIPAVYMVEQMKAFKAGARTATVMQQLAKGYNDAQIDQLAAYFAAQPK
;
A
#
# COMPACT_ATOMS: atom_id res chain seq x y z
N MET A 1 -26.48 -55.56 -18.65
CA MET A 1 -26.29 -54.48 -17.66
C MET A 1 -24.88 -54.01 -17.77
N LYS A 2 -24.62 -52.84 -18.45
CA LYS A 2 -23.26 -52.33 -18.72
C LYS A 2 -22.88 -51.38 -17.61
N LEU A 3 -21.93 -51.75 -16.72
CA LEU A 3 -21.33 -50.87 -15.75
C LEU A 3 -20.45 -49.82 -16.49
N ARG A 4 -20.88 -48.56 -16.49
CA ARG A 4 -20.06 -47.45 -16.93
C ARG A 4 -19.00 -47.23 -15.86
N ARG A 5 -17.73 -47.54 -16.17
CA ARG A 5 -16.56 -47.16 -15.38
C ARG A 5 -16.41 -45.65 -15.46
N PHE A 6 -16.78 -44.94 -14.41
CA PHE A 6 -16.37 -43.55 -14.24
C PHE A 6 -14.86 -43.52 -13.97
N ALA A 7 -14.07 -43.25 -15.00
CA ALA A 7 -12.66 -42.94 -14.84
C ALA A 7 -12.57 -41.64 -14.03
N ARG A 8 -12.18 -41.74 -12.75
CA ARG A 8 -11.86 -40.58 -11.91
C ARG A 8 -10.61 -39.95 -12.49
N TRP A 9 -10.77 -38.85 -13.18
CA TRP A 9 -9.69 -37.97 -13.59
C TRP A 9 -9.13 -37.28 -12.33
N LEU A 10 -8.14 -37.89 -11.72
CA LEU A 10 -7.29 -37.22 -10.72
C LEU A 10 -6.28 -36.36 -11.51
N PRO A 11 -6.21 -35.06 -11.27
CA PRO A 11 -5.20 -34.25 -11.90
C PRO A 11 -3.79 -34.72 -11.49
N PRO A 12 -2.79 -34.69 -12.39
CA PRO A 12 -1.45 -35.12 -12.06
C PRO A 12 -0.89 -34.25 -10.90
N PRO A 13 -0.06 -34.82 -10.01
CA PRO A 13 0.44 -34.15 -8.81
C PRO A 13 1.15 -32.82 -9.08
N LEU A 14 1.74 -32.65 -10.26
CA LEU A 14 2.38 -31.41 -10.69
C LEU A 14 1.40 -30.24 -10.87
N VAL A 15 0.17 -30.53 -11.33
CA VAL A 15 -0.88 -29.49 -11.47
C VAL A 15 -1.37 -29.03 -10.12
N ALA A 16 -1.56 -29.96 -9.16
CA ALA A 16 -1.95 -29.60 -7.79
C ALA A 16 -0.89 -28.73 -7.09
N LEU A 17 0.38 -29.03 -7.30
CA LEU A 17 1.50 -28.23 -6.73
C LEU A 17 1.55 -26.81 -7.30
N ALA A 18 1.29 -26.66 -8.60
CA ALA A 18 1.26 -25.35 -9.26
C ALA A 18 0.09 -24.48 -8.76
N ILE A 19 -1.08 -25.08 -8.51
CA ILE A 19 -2.25 -24.35 -7.99
C ILE A 19 -2.02 -23.88 -6.56
N LEU A 20 -1.40 -24.70 -5.70
CA LEU A 20 -1.06 -24.33 -4.32
C LEU A 20 -0.05 -23.18 -4.29
N GLY A 21 0.96 -23.19 -5.18
CA GLY A 21 1.94 -22.11 -5.30
C GLY A 21 1.32 -20.79 -5.73
N ALA A 22 0.39 -20.80 -6.66
CA ALA A 22 -0.31 -19.61 -7.13
C ALA A 22 -1.22 -18.99 -6.06
N ALA A 23 -1.91 -19.81 -5.26
CA ALA A 23 -2.76 -19.35 -4.17
C ALA A 23 -1.94 -18.67 -3.04
N ALA A 24 -0.78 -19.22 -2.70
CA ALA A 24 0.11 -18.63 -1.70
C ALA A 24 0.67 -17.27 -2.16
N ALA A 25 1.03 -17.12 -3.43
CA ALA A 25 1.52 -15.86 -3.98
C ALA A 25 0.42 -14.77 -3.99
N ALA A 26 -0.82 -15.12 -4.33
CA ALA A 26 -1.96 -14.21 -4.29
C ALA A 26 -2.22 -13.71 -2.86
N SER A 27 -2.22 -14.59 -1.87
CA SER A 27 -2.42 -14.22 -0.45
C SER A 27 -1.33 -13.29 0.08
N ALA A 28 -0.08 -13.50 -0.31
CA ALA A 28 1.04 -12.63 0.08
C ALA A 28 0.91 -11.23 -0.54
N GLN A 29 0.43 -11.13 -1.78
CA GLN A 29 0.18 -9.86 -2.45
C GLN A 29 -0.94 -9.08 -1.78
N ASP A 30 -2.03 -9.74 -1.40
CA ASP A 30 -3.15 -9.13 -0.68
C ASP A 30 -2.72 -8.61 0.69
N ALA A 31 -1.94 -9.37 1.45
CA ALA A 31 -1.42 -8.96 2.74
C ALA A 31 -0.53 -7.72 2.63
N LYS A 32 0.34 -7.65 1.62
CA LYS A 32 1.19 -6.49 1.36
C LYS A 32 0.37 -5.24 1.02
N THR A 33 -0.65 -5.40 0.18
CA THR A 33 -1.55 -4.32 -0.20
C THR A 33 -2.35 -3.80 0.99
N LEU A 34 -2.88 -4.68 1.83
CA LEU A 34 -3.60 -4.33 3.05
C LEU A 34 -2.69 -3.59 4.05
N ASN A 35 -1.46 -4.06 4.23
CA ASN A 35 -0.48 -3.40 5.08
C ASN A 35 -0.20 -1.97 4.62
N LEU A 36 0.04 -1.77 3.32
CA LEU A 36 0.28 -0.44 2.75
C LEU A 36 -0.93 0.49 2.92
N ARG A 37 -2.14 -0.01 2.69
CA ARG A 37 -3.37 0.77 2.91
C ARG A 37 -3.56 1.16 4.37
N SER A 38 -3.26 0.25 5.30
CA SER A 38 -3.31 0.53 6.73
C SER A 38 -2.29 1.60 7.13
N LEU A 39 -1.08 1.52 6.58
CA LEU A 39 -0.05 2.52 6.78
C LEU A 39 -0.49 3.90 6.24
N ALA A 40 -1.05 3.96 5.04
CA ALA A 40 -1.54 5.19 4.43
C ALA A 40 -2.76 5.77 5.15
N ALA A 41 -3.59 4.93 5.78
CA ALA A 41 -4.75 5.38 6.55
C ALA A 41 -4.37 6.24 7.76
N THR A 42 -3.17 6.12 8.29
CA THR A 42 -2.69 6.97 9.38
C THR A 42 -2.60 8.46 8.99
N CYS A 43 -2.49 8.76 7.70
CA CYS A 43 -2.44 10.12 7.17
C CYS A 43 -3.84 10.74 6.99
N ALA A 44 -4.89 9.91 6.95
CA ALA A 44 -6.24 10.32 6.55
C ALA A 44 -6.89 11.32 7.50
N ASN A 45 -6.59 11.27 8.80
CA ASN A 45 -7.18 12.18 9.79
C ASN A 45 -6.93 13.65 9.48
N CYS A 46 -5.79 13.97 8.87
CA CYS A 46 -5.42 15.34 8.56
C CYS A 46 -5.47 15.61 7.04
N HIS A 47 -5.01 14.67 6.22
CA HIS A 47 -4.86 14.84 4.78
C HIS A 47 -6.04 14.31 3.94
N GLY A 48 -7.07 13.75 4.61
CA GLY A 48 -8.24 13.17 3.95
C GLY A 48 -8.03 11.74 3.46
N THR A 49 -9.13 11.06 3.23
CA THR A 49 -9.14 9.67 2.77
C THR A 49 -8.41 9.54 1.44
N ALA A 50 -7.45 8.62 1.37
CA ALA A 50 -6.56 8.45 0.22
C ALA A 50 -5.79 9.73 -0.18
N GLY A 51 -5.60 10.66 0.76
CA GLY A 51 -4.89 11.92 0.53
C GLY A 51 -5.68 12.97 -0.25
N ARG A 52 -7.00 12.80 -0.39
CA ARG A 52 -7.84 13.81 -1.06
C ARG A 52 -7.92 15.06 -0.18
N PRO A 53 -7.89 16.25 -0.80
CA PRO A 53 -7.91 17.49 -0.04
C PRO A 53 -9.10 17.57 0.92
N VAL A 54 -8.83 18.03 2.14
CA VAL A 54 -9.87 18.40 3.10
C VAL A 54 -10.13 19.90 3.04
N ALA A 55 -11.25 20.36 3.59
CA ALA A 55 -11.64 21.77 3.59
C ALA A 55 -10.79 22.64 4.57
N ASN A 56 -9.51 22.33 4.69
CA ASN A 56 -8.57 23.09 5.51
C ASN A 56 -7.36 23.50 4.67
N PRO A 57 -7.20 24.80 4.34
CA PRO A 57 -6.13 25.27 3.46
C PRO A 57 -4.72 25.10 4.06
N ALA A 58 -4.60 24.90 5.38
CA ALA A 58 -3.32 24.66 6.03
C ALA A 58 -2.82 23.20 5.89
N VAL A 59 -3.69 22.28 5.45
CA VAL A 59 -3.36 20.87 5.27
C VAL A 59 -3.43 20.51 3.80
N PRO A 60 -2.29 20.23 3.15
CA PRO A 60 -2.28 19.91 1.71
C PRO A 60 -2.89 18.54 1.44
N GLY A 61 -3.55 18.38 0.29
CA GLY A 61 -3.88 17.07 -0.25
C GLY A 61 -2.60 16.31 -0.65
N LEU A 62 -2.64 14.99 -0.55
CA LEU A 62 -1.52 14.12 -0.91
C LEU A 62 -1.77 13.35 -2.22
N ALA A 63 -3.03 13.24 -2.65
CA ALA A 63 -3.42 12.51 -3.85
C ALA A 63 -2.77 13.12 -5.11
N GLY A 64 -2.09 12.26 -5.89
CA GLY A 64 -1.46 12.66 -7.15
C GLY A 64 -0.23 13.57 -7.02
N ILE A 65 0.33 13.70 -5.82
CA ILE A 65 1.63 14.37 -5.62
C ILE A 65 2.74 13.47 -6.18
N PRO A 66 3.73 14.02 -6.92
CA PRO A 66 4.86 13.24 -7.40
C PRO A 66 5.59 12.52 -6.24
N ALA A 67 5.83 11.21 -6.39
CA ALA A 67 6.43 10.39 -5.33
C ALA A 67 7.78 10.95 -4.86
N VAL A 68 8.64 11.36 -5.78
CA VAL A 68 9.96 11.94 -5.47
C VAL A 68 9.83 13.17 -4.56
N TYR A 69 8.91 14.08 -4.90
CA TYR A 69 8.64 15.26 -4.08
C TYR A 69 8.18 14.87 -2.67
N MET A 70 7.26 13.90 -2.55
CA MET A 70 6.77 13.45 -1.24
C MET A 70 7.86 12.83 -0.39
N VAL A 71 8.75 12.02 -0.99
CA VAL A 71 9.92 11.43 -0.30
C VAL A 71 10.82 12.54 0.25
N GLU A 72 11.15 13.53 -0.57
CA GLU A 72 11.99 14.66 -0.17
C GLU A 72 11.36 15.43 1.00
N GLN A 73 10.05 15.73 0.92
CA GLN A 73 9.36 16.46 1.98
C GLN A 73 9.31 15.66 3.30
N MET A 74 9.01 14.36 3.24
CA MET A 74 8.97 13.51 4.42
C MET A 74 10.36 13.38 5.08
N LYS A 75 11.41 13.22 4.28
CA LYS A 75 12.79 13.21 4.79
C LYS A 75 13.21 14.56 5.39
N ALA A 76 12.81 15.67 4.78
CA ALA A 76 13.06 17.00 5.30
C ALA A 76 12.36 17.25 6.66
N PHE A 77 11.10 16.80 6.81
CA PHE A 77 10.41 16.83 8.10
C PHE A 77 11.11 15.93 9.14
N LYS A 78 11.47 14.72 8.77
CA LYS A 78 12.15 13.76 9.64
C LYS A 78 13.47 14.28 10.16
N ALA A 79 14.23 14.97 9.32
CA ALA A 79 15.51 15.60 9.66
C ALA A 79 15.37 16.94 10.38
N GLY A 80 14.15 17.51 10.47
CA GLY A 80 13.95 18.86 11.02
C GLY A 80 14.33 20.00 10.07
N ALA A 81 14.69 19.70 8.83
CA ALA A 81 15.08 20.68 7.81
C ALA A 81 13.86 21.46 7.25
N ARG A 82 12.65 20.90 7.37
CA ARG A 82 11.41 21.57 7.02
C ARG A 82 10.57 21.79 8.27
N THR A 83 10.20 23.07 8.52
CA THR A 83 9.36 23.44 9.66
C THR A 83 7.90 23.00 9.44
N ALA A 84 7.29 22.45 10.50
CA ALA A 84 5.89 22.09 10.54
C ALA A 84 5.40 22.01 11.99
N THR A 85 4.09 22.11 12.19
CA THR A 85 3.49 21.98 13.54
C THR A 85 3.60 20.55 14.08
N VAL A 86 3.26 19.55 13.25
CA VAL A 86 3.20 18.12 13.67
C VAL A 86 4.02 17.19 12.79
N MET A 87 4.19 17.52 11.48
CA MET A 87 4.80 16.60 10.53
C MET A 87 6.24 16.21 10.88
N GLN A 88 6.99 17.07 11.57
CA GLN A 88 8.33 16.74 12.06
C GLN A 88 8.29 15.53 13.03
N GLN A 89 7.29 15.45 13.89
CA GLN A 89 7.16 14.34 14.82
C GLN A 89 6.59 13.10 14.12
N LEU A 90 5.58 13.28 13.27
CA LEU A 90 4.96 12.17 12.55
C LEU A 90 5.97 11.48 11.61
N ALA A 91 6.76 12.25 10.87
CA ALA A 91 7.73 11.71 9.92
C ALA A 91 8.82 10.83 10.59
N LYS A 92 9.17 11.11 11.84
CA LYS A 92 10.11 10.28 12.62
C LYS A 92 9.61 8.88 12.89
N GLY A 93 8.29 8.66 12.88
CA GLY A 93 7.66 7.35 13.08
C GLY A 93 7.80 6.39 11.88
N TYR A 94 8.27 6.87 10.73
CA TYR A 94 8.40 6.06 9.52
C TYR A 94 9.86 5.82 9.17
N ASN A 95 10.21 4.58 8.78
CA ASN A 95 11.49 4.30 8.15
C ASN A 95 11.47 4.72 6.66
N ASP A 96 12.61 4.74 6.03
CA ASP A 96 12.74 5.24 4.65
C ASP A 96 11.97 4.37 3.65
N ALA A 97 11.95 3.04 3.83
CA ALA A 97 11.16 2.15 2.99
C ALA A 97 9.65 2.41 3.11
N GLN A 98 9.15 2.74 4.30
CA GLN A 98 7.76 3.13 4.52
C GLN A 98 7.44 4.47 3.86
N ILE A 99 8.37 5.42 3.92
CA ILE A 99 8.23 6.73 3.24
C ILE A 99 8.14 6.52 1.73
N ASP A 100 8.99 5.68 1.14
CA ASP A 100 8.95 5.36 -0.29
C ASP A 100 7.63 4.68 -0.69
N GLN A 101 7.14 3.74 0.12
CA GLN A 101 5.85 3.06 -0.12
C GLN A 101 4.66 4.02 -0.03
N LEU A 102 4.63 4.90 0.97
CA LEU A 102 3.60 5.92 1.13
C LEU A 102 3.60 6.92 -0.03
N ALA A 103 4.78 7.35 -0.45
CA ALA A 103 4.94 8.26 -1.58
C ALA A 103 4.41 7.65 -2.89
N ALA A 104 4.74 6.40 -3.17
CA ALA A 104 4.21 5.68 -4.32
C ALA A 104 2.69 5.49 -4.24
N TYR A 105 2.16 5.16 -3.05
CA TYR A 105 0.73 5.01 -2.83
C TYR A 105 -0.04 6.29 -3.14
N PHE A 106 0.37 7.44 -2.57
CA PHE A 106 -0.34 8.70 -2.76
C PHE A 106 -0.16 9.27 -4.18
N ALA A 107 1.00 9.07 -4.80
CA ALA A 107 1.21 9.46 -6.19
C ALA A 107 0.26 8.75 -7.16
N ALA A 108 -0.13 7.51 -6.86
CA ALA A 108 -1.07 6.72 -7.65
C ALA A 108 -2.55 7.06 -7.39
N GLN A 109 -2.88 7.90 -6.38
CA GLN A 109 -4.25 8.26 -6.09
C GLN A 109 -4.76 9.33 -7.08
N PRO A 110 -6.00 9.22 -7.57
CA PRO A 110 -6.60 10.28 -8.37
C PRO A 110 -6.79 11.56 -7.54
N LYS A 111 -6.51 12.70 -8.16
CA LYS A 111 -6.75 14.03 -7.59
C LYS A 111 -8.23 14.32 -7.44
#